data_d7e320bbe3667c60f0cd9e3ced5f6e8a
#
_entry.id   d7e320bbe3667c60f0cd9e3ced5f6e8a
#
_cell.length_a   1.000
_cell.length_b   1.000
_cell.length_c   1.000
_cell.angle_alpha   90.00
_cell.angle_beta   90.00
_cell.angle_gamma   90.00
#
_symmetry.space_group_name_H-M   'P 1'
#
loop_
_entity.id
_entity.type
_entity.pdbx_description
1 polymer ?
#
loop_
_entity_poly.entity_id
_entity_poly.type
_entity_poly.pdbx_seq_one_letter_code
_entity_poly.pdbx_strand_id
1 'polypeptide(L)'
;VICVNRKDGSVAWNTEVHRQKPGPMRKQNSYATPTPVTDGKYVYSVFYDGTVAAVDFSGKIVWKNSEVKFFSLHGLGASPILVNGQVIMPFDGSSREENQVGWKIPWDKAIVLSLDAENGSVRWKGQRGESRVGHVTPILVDKGRQLVSAGGDRVQGFDPKTGKRIWSIYSQGEGVTPSPAVGDGLIYTSSGFEAPTLRAIRLGGKGDVTKTHIAWEQKRGVAALSSLLYVKPYLYSISRDNILHCIEASSGKIIWMERLSGVHWASPVYADGRIYILSEEGVTIVLRPGAKYDEVARNDIGDTCLASMAVSQGNFYIRSAQHLYCIGN
;
A
#
# COMPACT_ATOMS: atom_id res chain seq x y z
N VAL A 1 17.10 -7.14 8.47
CA VAL A 1 15.90 -8.00 8.50
C VAL A 1 15.99 -8.90 9.72
N ILE A 2 14.90 -8.98 10.46
CA ILE A 2 14.79 -9.77 11.69
C ILE A 2 13.72 -10.85 11.49
N CYS A 3 14.03 -12.08 11.86
CA CYS A 3 13.07 -13.18 11.92
C CYS A 3 12.73 -13.48 13.38
N VAL A 4 11.46 -13.52 13.68
CA VAL A 4 10.94 -13.79 15.02
C VAL A 4 10.18 -15.09 15.01
N ASN A 5 10.44 -15.94 15.99
CA ASN A 5 9.71 -17.18 16.19
C ASN A 5 8.28 -16.86 16.63
N ARG A 6 7.30 -17.34 15.88
CA ARG A 6 5.89 -17.08 16.12
C ARG A 6 5.37 -17.66 17.42
N LYS A 7 5.97 -18.75 17.93
CA LYS A 7 5.48 -19.46 19.13
C LYS A 7 5.78 -18.73 20.43
N ASP A 8 6.95 -18.09 20.50
CA ASP A 8 7.48 -17.55 21.74
C ASP A 8 8.06 -16.12 21.63
N GLY A 9 8.07 -15.54 20.42
CA GLY A 9 8.60 -14.21 20.17
C GLY A 9 10.14 -14.11 20.18
N SER A 10 10.85 -15.23 20.32
CA SER A 10 12.31 -15.23 20.27
C SER A 10 12.85 -14.83 18.90
N VAL A 11 13.98 -14.15 18.85
CA VAL A 11 14.66 -13.80 17.59
C VAL A 11 15.39 -15.03 17.07
N ALA A 12 14.89 -15.57 15.94
CA ALA A 12 15.52 -16.72 15.27
C ALA A 12 16.83 -16.30 14.59
N TRP A 13 16.84 -15.15 13.92
CA TRP A 13 18.03 -14.54 13.35
C TRP A 13 17.81 -13.03 13.12
N ASN A 14 18.91 -12.29 13.06
CA ASN A 14 18.96 -10.86 12.77
C ASN A 14 20.11 -10.58 11.80
N THR A 15 19.77 -10.27 10.54
CA THR A 15 20.74 -10.06 9.47
C THR A 15 20.79 -8.60 9.07
N GLU A 16 21.98 -7.98 9.17
CA GLU A 16 22.24 -6.68 8.56
C GLU A 16 22.37 -6.88 7.05
N VAL A 17 21.30 -6.55 6.31
CA VAL A 17 21.25 -6.74 4.85
C VAL A 17 21.86 -5.55 4.11
N HIS A 18 21.60 -4.33 4.58
CA HIS A 18 22.02 -3.12 3.90
C HIS A 18 22.24 -1.97 4.88
N ARG A 19 23.35 -1.25 4.69
CA ARG A 19 23.62 0.03 5.34
C ARG A 19 23.33 1.15 4.36
N GLN A 20 22.49 2.08 4.75
CA GLN A 20 22.12 3.23 3.95
C GLN A 20 22.38 4.52 4.70
N LYS A 21 22.71 5.59 3.97
CA LYS A 21 22.78 6.93 4.53
C LYS A 21 21.35 7.37 4.89
N PRO A 22 21.10 7.86 6.12
CA PRO A 22 19.81 8.44 6.44
C PRO A 22 19.49 9.61 5.51
N GLY A 23 18.30 9.60 4.92
CA GLY A 23 17.77 10.70 4.13
C GLY A 23 16.60 11.39 4.84
N PRO A 24 16.07 12.50 4.29
CA PRO A 24 14.89 13.16 4.85
C PRO A 24 13.69 12.23 4.80
N MET A 25 12.87 12.29 5.85
CA MET A 25 11.71 11.45 6.02
C MET A 25 10.65 12.17 6.85
N ARG A 26 9.38 11.95 6.58
CA ARG A 26 8.29 12.44 7.42
C ARG A 26 8.29 11.71 8.76
N LYS A 27 7.94 12.44 9.84
CA LYS A 27 7.95 11.92 11.21
C LYS A 27 7.13 10.62 11.40
N GLN A 28 6.09 10.45 10.59
CA GLN A 28 5.19 9.28 10.63
C GLN A 28 5.75 8.05 9.89
N ASN A 29 6.79 8.22 9.08
CA ASN A 29 7.42 7.13 8.34
C ASN A 29 8.64 6.58 9.09
N SER A 30 9.14 5.44 8.62
CA SER A 30 10.40 4.85 9.06
C SER A 30 11.19 4.35 7.84
N TYR A 31 12.47 4.07 8.03
CA TYR A 31 13.30 3.44 6.99
C TYR A 31 12.88 2.00 6.69
N ALA A 32 11.91 1.46 7.44
CA ALA A 32 11.34 0.13 7.33
C ALA A 32 9.83 0.16 7.01
N THR A 33 9.32 1.23 6.37
CA THR A 33 7.91 1.38 6.03
C THR A 33 7.41 0.31 5.03
N PRO A 34 8.15 -0.06 3.95
CA PRO A 34 7.70 -1.12 3.06
C PRO A 34 7.60 -2.47 3.77
N THR A 35 6.47 -3.15 3.60
CA THR A 35 6.26 -4.50 4.12
C THR A 35 6.98 -5.51 3.23
N PRO A 36 7.85 -6.38 3.78
CA PRO A 36 8.48 -7.46 3.02
C PRO A 36 7.46 -8.45 2.47
N VAL A 37 7.80 -9.11 1.34
CA VAL A 37 6.99 -10.20 0.78
C VAL A 37 7.80 -11.47 0.69
N THR A 38 7.13 -12.63 0.64
CA THR A 38 7.78 -13.94 0.54
C THR A 38 7.06 -14.86 -0.44
N ASP A 39 7.81 -15.70 -1.13
CA ASP A 39 7.34 -16.80 -1.98
C ASP A 39 7.42 -18.17 -1.29
N GLY A 40 7.81 -18.19 0.00
CA GLY A 40 8.05 -19.40 0.75
C GLY A 40 9.49 -19.95 0.63
N LYS A 41 10.31 -19.34 -0.25
CA LYS A 41 11.74 -19.68 -0.42
C LYS A 41 12.63 -18.54 0.09
N TYR A 42 12.28 -17.31 -0.27
CA TYR A 42 13.00 -16.10 0.11
C TYR A 42 12.06 -15.05 0.72
N VAL A 43 12.64 -14.12 1.47
CA VAL A 43 12.00 -12.90 1.97
C VAL A 43 12.61 -11.73 1.22
N TYR A 44 11.78 -10.95 0.54
CA TYR A 44 12.19 -9.79 -0.26
C TYR A 44 11.88 -8.51 0.50
N SER A 45 12.93 -7.72 0.76
CA SER A 45 12.84 -6.47 1.50
C SER A 45 13.31 -5.31 0.64
N VAL A 46 12.68 -4.15 0.83
CA VAL A 46 13.03 -2.93 0.13
C VAL A 46 13.46 -1.88 1.14
N PHE A 47 14.54 -1.18 0.82
CA PHE A 47 15.16 -0.19 1.69
C PHE A 47 14.92 1.23 1.17
N TYR A 48 15.06 2.21 2.04
CA TYR A 48 14.76 3.61 1.79
C TYR A 48 15.40 4.19 0.52
N ASP A 49 16.63 3.80 0.20
CA ASP A 49 17.39 4.28 -0.97
C ASP A 49 17.05 3.57 -2.29
N GLY A 50 16.05 2.70 -2.27
CA GLY A 50 15.63 1.90 -3.42
C GLY A 50 16.35 0.55 -3.55
N THR A 51 17.25 0.21 -2.65
CA THR A 51 17.88 -1.11 -2.62
C THR A 51 16.83 -2.18 -2.32
N VAL A 52 16.86 -3.25 -3.09
CA VAL A 52 16.03 -4.45 -2.89
C VAL A 52 16.93 -5.63 -2.60
N ALA A 53 16.55 -6.48 -1.65
CA ALA A 53 17.33 -7.66 -1.32
C ALA A 53 16.44 -8.86 -1.02
N ALA A 54 16.96 -10.05 -1.30
CA ALA A 54 16.39 -11.32 -0.88
C ALA A 54 17.26 -11.99 0.18
N VAL A 55 16.63 -12.50 1.22
CA VAL A 55 17.25 -13.36 2.24
C VAL A 55 16.51 -14.69 2.27
N ASP A 56 17.22 -15.79 2.52
CA ASP A 56 16.59 -17.09 2.74
C ASP A 56 16.07 -17.22 4.20
N PHE A 57 15.39 -18.30 4.50
CA PHE A 57 14.83 -18.54 5.84
C PHE A 57 15.88 -18.85 6.92
N SER A 58 17.16 -19.01 6.55
CA SER A 58 18.28 -19.06 7.50
C SER A 58 18.83 -17.66 7.83
N GLY A 59 18.38 -16.63 7.13
CA GLY A 59 18.85 -15.26 7.26
C GLY A 59 20.06 -14.93 6.36
N LYS A 60 20.47 -15.84 5.46
CA LYS A 60 21.55 -15.61 4.51
C LYS A 60 21.07 -14.71 3.36
N ILE A 61 21.84 -13.68 3.04
CA ILE A 61 21.60 -12.83 1.87
C ILE A 61 21.83 -13.64 0.60
N VAL A 62 20.79 -13.72 -0.24
CA VAL A 62 20.84 -14.44 -1.53
C VAL A 62 21.30 -13.50 -2.63
N TRP A 63 20.67 -12.34 -2.72
CA TRP A 63 21.06 -11.28 -3.64
C TRP A 63 20.68 -9.90 -3.10
N LYS A 64 21.30 -8.88 -3.67
CA LYS A 64 20.99 -7.47 -3.42
C LYS A 64 21.13 -6.68 -4.74
N ASN A 65 20.14 -5.86 -5.03
CA ASN A 65 20.13 -4.95 -6.18
C ASN A 65 20.01 -3.51 -5.68
N SER A 66 20.99 -2.65 -6.02
CA SER A 66 21.02 -1.21 -5.72
C SER A 66 21.17 -0.39 -7.01
N GLU A 67 20.77 -0.96 -8.16
CA GLU A 67 20.93 -0.32 -9.48
C GLU A 67 20.03 0.92 -9.64
N VAL A 68 18.84 0.89 -9.04
CA VAL A 68 17.87 1.98 -9.13
C VAL A 68 17.91 2.79 -7.85
N LYS A 69 18.62 3.91 -7.87
CA LYS A 69 18.62 4.87 -6.76
C LYS A 69 17.29 5.59 -6.67
N PHE A 70 16.89 5.89 -5.43
CA PHE A 70 15.62 6.54 -5.14
C PHE A 70 15.80 7.61 -4.06
N PHE A 71 15.28 8.80 -4.32
CA PHE A 71 15.25 9.90 -3.36
C PHE A 71 13.83 10.44 -3.26
N SER A 72 13.34 10.60 -2.06
CA SER A 72 12.03 11.17 -1.77
C SER A 72 12.02 11.85 -0.42
N LEU A 73 11.39 13.02 -0.35
CA LEU A 73 11.16 13.73 0.92
C LEU A 73 10.32 12.91 1.91
N HIS A 74 9.48 12.03 1.40
CA HIS A 74 8.58 11.21 2.22
C HIS A 74 9.15 9.84 2.58
N GLY A 75 10.28 9.46 1.96
CA GLY A 75 10.78 8.09 2.01
C GLY A 75 10.04 7.16 1.04
N LEU A 76 10.40 5.90 1.07
CA LEU A 76 9.75 4.85 0.29
C LEU A 76 8.59 4.27 1.09
N GLY A 77 7.35 4.49 0.64
CA GLY A 77 6.14 4.02 1.35
C GLY A 77 5.47 2.79 0.71
N ALA A 78 5.70 2.57 -0.58
CA ALA A 78 5.09 1.44 -1.30
C ALA A 78 5.78 0.11 -0.95
N SER A 79 4.98 -0.94 -0.75
CA SER A 79 5.48 -2.29 -0.56
C SER A 79 5.62 -3.03 -1.90
N PRO A 80 6.54 -3.98 -2.02
CA PRO A 80 6.65 -4.84 -3.19
C PRO A 80 5.50 -5.85 -3.23
N ILE A 81 5.24 -6.39 -4.43
CA ILE A 81 4.40 -7.56 -4.64
C ILE A 81 5.15 -8.64 -5.41
N LEU A 82 4.73 -9.89 -5.24
CA LEU A 82 5.29 -11.02 -5.99
C LEU A 82 4.34 -11.44 -7.11
N VAL A 83 4.86 -11.53 -8.33
CA VAL A 83 4.10 -11.89 -9.53
C VAL A 83 4.93 -12.77 -10.44
N ASN A 84 4.57 -14.04 -10.57
CA ASN A 84 5.20 -14.97 -11.53
C ASN A 84 6.74 -14.95 -11.47
N GLY A 85 7.32 -15.10 -10.29
CA GLY A 85 8.77 -15.07 -10.09
C GLY A 85 9.41 -13.69 -10.27
N GLN A 86 8.64 -12.63 -10.09
CA GLN A 86 9.11 -11.25 -10.13
C GLN A 86 8.77 -10.54 -8.83
N VAL A 87 9.68 -9.71 -8.34
CA VAL A 87 9.44 -8.70 -7.31
C VAL A 87 9.13 -7.39 -8.01
N ILE A 88 7.91 -6.89 -7.85
CA ILE A 88 7.44 -5.68 -8.54
C ILE A 88 7.09 -4.61 -7.52
N MET A 89 7.53 -3.37 -7.78
CA MET A 89 7.23 -2.23 -6.93
C MET A 89 7.30 -0.89 -7.69
N PRO A 90 6.53 0.12 -7.29
CA PRO A 90 6.65 1.44 -7.85
C PRO A 90 7.78 2.21 -7.15
N PHE A 91 8.50 3.00 -7.93
CA PHE A 91 9.38 4.05 -7.46
C PHE A 91 8.86 5.39 -7.97
N ASP A 92 8.30 6.19 -7.08
CA ASP A 92 7.84 7.54 -7.35
C ASP A 92 8.77 8.52 -6.63
N GLY A 93 9.84 8.89 -7.28
CA GLY A 93 10.87 9.74 -6.71
C GLY A 93 11.83 10.32 -7.75
N SER A 94 12.96 10.81 -7.27
CA SER A 94 14.03 11.34 -8.10
C SER A 94 15.26 10.44 -8.09
N SER A 95 16.03 10.47 -9.17
CA SER A 95 17.38 9.89 -9.21
C SER A 95 18.44 10.78 -8.56
N ARG A 96 18.09 12.02 -8.22
CA ARG A 96 18.97 13.03 -7.65
C ARG A 96 18.51 13.48 -6.28
N GLU A 97 19.44 13.53 -5.33
CA GLU A 97 19.15 13.91 -3.95
C GLU A 97 18.60 15.34 -3.83
N GLU A 98 19.07 16.27 -4.64
CA GLU A 98 18.60 17.66 -4.65
C GLU A 98 17.17 17.85 -5.16
N ASN A 99 16.64 16.90 -5.92
CA ASN A 99 15.31 16.94 -6.52
C ASN A 99 14.25 16.16 -5.73
N GLN A 100 14.52 15.84 -4.47
CA GLN A 100 13.59 15.03 -3.65
C GLN A 100 12.31 15.78 -3.21
N VAL A 101 12.19 17.07 -3.48
CA VAL A 101 10.99 17.89 -3.24
C VAL A 101 10.06 17.84 -4.45
N GLY A 102 9.49 16.67 -4.70
CA GLY A 102 8.92 16.29 -5.97
C GLY A 102 7.60 16.92 -6.40
N TRP A 103 6.83 17.61 -5.52
CA TRP A 103 5.56 18.22 -5.96
C TRP A 103 5.71 19.48 -6.80
N LYS A 104 6.90 20.09 -6.84
CA LYS A 104 7.18 21.29 -7.66
C LYS A 104 7.88 20.97 -8.97
N ILE A 105 8.44 19.79 -9.09
CA ILE A 105 9.25 19.36 -10.24
C ILE A 105 8.83 17.93 -10.59
N PRO A 106 8.54 17.61 -11.86
CA PRO A 106 8.28 16.23 -12.28
C PRO A 106 9.41 15.30 -11.83
N TRP A 107 9.04 14.16 -11.25
CA TRP A 107 10.04 13.20 -10.82
C TRP A 107 10.52 12.34 -11.98
N ASP A 108 11.80 12.32 -12.19
CA ASP A 108 12.43 11.61 -13.30
C ASP A 108 12.44 10.08 -13.13
N LYS A 109 12.06 9.59 -11.94
CA LYS A 109 12.00 8.16 -11.58
C LYS A 109 10.59 7.68 -11.24
N ALA A 110 9.59 8.23 -11.89
CA ALA A 110 8.25 7.66 -11.78
C ALA A 110 8.15 6.38 -12.63
N ILE A 111 8.54 5.26 -12.06
CA ILE A 111 8.56 3.93 -12.71
C ILE A 111 7.90 2.87 -11.86
N VAL A 112 7.46 1.80 -12.51
CA VAL A 112 7.26 0.50 -11.86
C VAL A 112 8.46 -0.36 -12.21
N LEU A 113 9.16 -0.86 -11.20
CA LEU A 113 10.34 -1.71 -11.35
C LEU A 113 9.96 -3.17 -11.15
N SER A 114 10.47 -4.04 -12.01
CA SER A 114 10.40 -5.49 -11.84
C SER A 114 11.80 -6.09 -11.79
N LEU A 115 12.03 -6.87 -10.74
CA LEU A 115 13.25 -7.66 -10.56
C LEU A 115 12.93 -9.14 -10.65
N ASP A 116 13.90 -9.92 -11.14
CA ASP A 116 13.87 -11.37 -11.06
C ASP A 116 13.96 -11.81 -9.59
N ALA A 117 13.02 -12.63 -9.13
CA ALA A 117 12.98 -13.06 -7.74
C ALA A 117 14.17 -13.99 -7.36
N GLU A 118 14.72 -14.75 -8.30
CA GLU A 118 15.80 -15.68 -8.02
C GLU A 118 17.18 -15.01 -7.89
N ASN A 119 17.44 -13.97 -8.69
CA ASN A 119 18.78 -13.39 -8.80
C ASN A 119 18.83 -11.86 -8.66
N GLY A 120 17.68 -11.18 -8.56
CA GLY A 120 17.58 -9.74 -8.37
C GLY A 120 17.91 -8.89 -9.61
N SER A 121 18.10 -9.48 -10.78
CA SER A 121 18.34 -8.72 -12.01
C SER A 121 17.09 -7.96 -12.46
N VAL A 122 17.26 -6.79 -13.09
CA VAL A 122 16.15 -6.02 -13.62
C VAL A 122 15.53 -6.73 -14.81
N ARG A 123 14.25 -7.10 -14.72
CA ARG A 123 13.49 -7.67 -15.83
C ARG A 123 12.89 -6.58 -16.74
N TRP A 124 12.30 -5.56 -16.13
CA TRP A 124 11.76 -4.42 -16.88
C TRP A 124 11.54 -3.20 -15.96
N LYS A 125 11.43 -2.02 -16.60
CA LYS A 125 11.09 -0.74 -16.00
C LYS A 125 9.89 -0.16 -16.76
N GLY A 126 8.70 -0.16 -16.15
CA GLY A 126 7.49 0.43 -16.71
C GLY A 126 7.44 1.92 -16.43
N GLN A 127 7.44 2.75 -17.47
CA GLN A 127 7.41 4.20 -17.33
C GLN A 127 6.02 4.70 -16.92
N ARG A 128 5.95 5.48 -15.85
CA ARG A 128 4.73 6.13 -15.37
C ARG A 128 4.51 7.53 -15.93
N GLY A 129 5.51 8.08 -16.63
CA GLY A 129 5.50 9.44 -17.15
C GLY A 129 5.81 10.46 -16.03
N GLU A 130 5.30 11.68 -16.20
CA GLU A 130 5.47 12.77 -15.24
C GLU A 130 4.53 12.61 -14.03
N SER A 131 4.54 11.45 -13.42
CA SER A 131 3.72 11.17 -12.23
C SER A 131 4.36 11.83 -11.00
N ARG A 132 3.51 12.33 -10.12
CA ARG A 132 3.91 12.90 -8.84
C ARG A 132 3.92 11.82 -7.75
N VAL A 133 4.22 12.24 -6.54
CA VAL A 133 4.35 11.37 -5.35
C VAL A 133 3.22 10.35 -5.22
N GLY A 134 3.59 9.09 -5.11
CA GLY A 134 2.70 8.01 -4.75
C GLY A 134 3.41 7.02 -3.83
N HIS A 135 2.73 6.59 -2.78
CA HIS A 135 3.25 5.60 -1.83
C HIS A 135 2.42 4.31 -1.87
N VAL A 136 1.87 4.03 -3.03
CA VAL A 136 0.81 3.02 -3.20
C VAL A 136 1.39 1.70 -3.64
N THR A 137 1.14 0.66 -2.87
CA THR A 137 1.44 -0.71 -3.29
C THR A 137 0.60 -1.08 -4.52
N PRO A 138 1.21 -1.58 -5.60
CA PRO A 138 0.47 -1.98 -6.79
C PRO A 138 -0.37 -3.22 -6.52
N ILE A 139 -1.43 -3.40 -7.29
CA ILE A 139 -2.32 -4.55 -7.19
C ILE A 139 -2.45 -5.29 -8.51
N LEU A 140 -2.69 -6.59 -8.43
CA LEU A 140 -3.03 -7.40 -9.60
C LEU A 140 -4.55 -7.46 -9.77
N VAL A 141 -4.99 -7.27 -11.01
CA VAL A 141 -6.41 -7.33 -11.39
C VAL A 141 -6.58 -8.25 -12.59
N ASP A 142 -7.82 -8.53 -12.97
CA ASP A 142 -8.17 -9.30 -14.16
C ASP A 142 -7.45 -10.67 -14.18
N LYS A 143 -7.58 -11.41 -13.07
CA LYS A 143 -6.92 -12.74 -12.89
C LYS A 143 -5.40 -12.69 -13.10
N GLY A 144 -4.76 -11.62 -12.68
CA GLY A 144 -3.31 -11.44 -12.80
C GLY A 144 -2.82 -10.97 -14.17
N ARG A 145 -3.73 -10.62 -15.09
CA ARG A 145 -3.35 -10.15 -16.44
C ARG A 145 -2.92 -8.69 -16.48
N GLN A 146 -3.30 -7.92 -15.48
CA GLN A 146 -2.94 -6.51 -15.39
C GLN A 146 -2.42 -6.15 -14.00
N LEU A 147 -1.40 -5.31 -13.98
CA LEU A 147 -0.87 -4.67 -12.78
C LEU A 147 -1.39 -3.24 -12.75
N VAL A 148 -2.05 -2.84 -11.67
CA VAL A 148 -2.52 -1.48 -11.47
C VAL A 148 -1.63 -0.78 -10.46
N SER A 149 -1.11 0.38 -10.86
CA SER A 149 -0.30 1.27 -10.02
C SER A 149 -0.92 2.66 -10.00
N ALA A 150 -1.26 3.13 -8.83
CA ALA A 150 -1.72 4.50 -8.60
C ALA A 150 -0.54 5.35 -8.12
N GLY A 151 -0.47 6.59 -8.55
CA GLY A 151 0.54 7.55 -8.14
C GLY A 151 0.10 8.95 -8.45
N GLY A 152 0.31 9.86 -7.53
CA GLY A 152 0.03 11.27 -7.61
C GLY A 152 -1.15 11.69 -8.47
N ASP A 153 -0.88 11.90 -9.73
CA ASP A 153 -1.86 12.40 -10.70
C ASP A 153 -2.41 11.30 -11.65
N ARG A 154 -2.02 10.03 -11.49
CA ARG A 154 -2.39 8.97 -12.43
C ARG A 154 -2.71 7.64 -11.75
N VAL A 155 -3.68 6.94 -12.34
CA VAL A 155 -3.89 5.50 -12.14
C VAL A 155 -3.60 4.80 -13.45
N GLN A 156 -2.73 3.81 -13.45
CA GLN A 156 -2.24 3.19 -14.67
C GLN A 156 -2.25 1.67 -14.59
N GLY A 157 -2.66 1.04 -15.68
CA GLY A 157 -2.58 -0.40 -15.87
C GLY A 157 -1.37 -0.79 -16.73
N PHE A 158 -0.65 -1.81 -16.30
CA PHE A 158 0.52 -2.35 -16.98
C PHE A 158 0.38 -3.84 -17.25
N ASP A 159 1.03 -4.31 -18.30
CA ASP A 159 1.28 -5.73 -18.49
C ASP A 159 2.35 -6.19 -17.47
N PRO A 160 2.04 -7.10 -16.56
CA PRO A 160 2.97 -7.52 -15.52
C PRO A 160 4.19 -8.32 -16.05
N LYS A 161 4.14 -8.81 -17.29
CA LYS A 161 5.25 -9.55 -17.90
C LYS A 161 6.30 -8.62 -18.53
N THR A 162 5.84 -7.50 -19.09
CA THR A 162 6.69 -6.63 -19.92
C THR A 162 6.86 -5.22 -19.37
N GLY A 163 6.04 -4.82 -18.38
CA GLY A 163 5.98 -3.44 -17.88
C GLY A 163 5.39 -2.44 -18.87
N LYS A 164 4.83 -2.91 -20.00
CA LYS A 164 4.21 -2.03 -20.98
C LYS A 164 2.89 -1.48 -20.42
N ARG A 165 2.76 -0.14 -20.44
CA ARG A 165 1.51 0.51 -20.04
C ARG A 165 0.39 0.17 -21.04
N ILE A 166 -0.74 -0.28 -20.52
CA ILE A 166 -1.94 -0.66 -21.28
C ILE A 166 -2.90 0.52 -21.33
N TRP A 167 -3.18 1.13 -20.17
CA TRP A 167 -4.12 2.24 -20.04
C TRP A 167 -3.67 3.21 -18.95
N SER A 168 -4.25 4.41 -18.98
CA SER A 168 -4.09 5.40 -17.92
C SER A 168 -5.38 6.18 -17.68
N ILE A 169 -5.57 6.60 -16.44
CA ILE A 169 -6.58 7.58 -16.00
C ILE A 169 -5.85 8.73 -15.35
N TYR A 170 -6.16 9.95 -15.76
CA TYR A 170 -5.67 11.15 -15.12
C TYR A 170 -6.44 11.42 -13.83
N SER A 171 -5.72 11.81 -12.80
CA SER A 171 -6.23 12.17 -11.49
C SER A 171 -5.59 13.47 -11.03
N GLN A 172 -6.36 14.46 -10.68
CA GLN A 172 -5.83 15.77 -10.25
C GLN A 172 -5.29 15.76 -8.81
N GLY A 173 -5.33 14.62 -8.13
CA GLY A 173 -4.86 14.51 -6.75
C GLY A 173 -3.35 14.39 -6.67
N GLU A 174 -2.73 15.07 -5.72
CA GLU A 174 -1.34 14.89 -5.33
C GLU A 174 -1.26 14.07 -4.03
N GLY A 175 -0.21 13.24 -3.91
CA GLY A 175 0.05 12.48 -2.69
C GLY A 175 -0.95 11.36 -2.45
N VAL A 176 -0.85 10.26 -3.20
CA VAL A 176 -1.67 9.07 -3.01
C VAL A 176 -0.97 8.14 -2.03
N THR A 177 -1.62 7.85 -0.91
CA THR A 177 -1.16 6.88 0.10
C THR A 177 -2.04 5.62 0.09
N PRO A 178 -3.39 5.74 -0.03
CA PRO A 178 -4.26 4.58 0.00
C PRO A 178 -4.02 3.62 -1.16
N SER A 179 -3.78 2.36 -0.86
CA SER A 179 -3.75 1.31 -1.88
C SER A 179 -5.14 1.08 -2.47
N PRO A 180 -5.24 0.78 -3.78
CA PRO A 180 -6.50 0.47 -4.41
C PRO A 180 -7.14 -0.79 -3.82
N ALA A 181 -8.48 -0.83 -3.82
CA ALA A 181 -9.26 -2.04 -3.58
C ALA A 181 -9.90 -2.53 -4.88
N VAL A 182 -10.26 -3.82 -4.92
CA VAL A 182 -10.90 -4.45 -6.10
C VAL A 182 -12.13 -5.22 -5.66
N GLY A 183 -13.20 -5.08 -6.41
CA GLY A 183 -14.43 -5.85 -6.20
C GLY A 183 -15.41 -5.68 -7.35
N ASP A 184 -16.16 -6.73 -7.66
CA ASP A 184 -17.23 -6.76 -8.67
C ASP A 184 -16.86 -6.14 -10.04
N GLY A 185 -15.61 -6.36 -10.51
CA GLY A 185 -15.13 -5.85 -11.78
C GLY A 185 -14.70 -4.37 -11.77
N LEU A 186 -14.66 -3.75 -10.61
CA LEU A 186 -14.23 -2.37 -10.40
C LEU A 186 -12.93 -2.29 -9.60
N ILE A 187 -12.14 -1.27 -9.88
CA ILE A 187 -10.99 -0.84 -9.09
C ILE A 187 -11.39 0.44 -8.36
N TYR A 188 -11.24 0.46 -7.06
CA TYR A 188 -11.50 1.64 -6.23
C TYR A 188 -10.19 2.31 -5.89
N THR A 189 -10.08 3.61 -6.18
CA THR A 189 -8.88 4.40 -5.91
C THR A 189 -9.23 5.68 -5.16
N SER A 190 -8.33 6.12 -4.32
CA SER A 190 -8.46 7.37 -3.58
C SER A 190 -7.22 8.23 -3.82
N SER A 191 -7.41 9.51 -4.10
CA SER A 191 -6.34 10.50 -4.21
C SER A 191 -6.54 11.59 -3.15
N GLY A 192 -5.50 11.88 -2.33
CA GLY A 192 -5.75 12.40 -1.01
C GLY A 192 -5.63 13.89 -0.75
N PHE A 193 -4.68 14.64 -1.35
CA PHE A 193 -4.29 15.90 -0.72
C PHE A 193 -4.75 17.17 -1.43
N GLU A 194 -4.49 17.38 -2.71
CA GLU A 194 -4.82 18.64 -3.40
C GLU A 194 -6.24 18.65 -3.95
N ALA A 195 -6.66 17.57 -4.57
CA ALA A 195 -8.02 17.41 -5.09
C ALA A 195 -8.59 16.05 -4.65
N PRO A 196 -8.99 15.92 -3.37
CA PRO A 196 -9.48 14.66 -2.83
C PRO A 196 -10.57 14.06 -3.69
N THR A 197 -10.35 12.82 -4.16
CA THR A 197 -11.28 12.14 -5.06
C THR A 197 -11.27 10.66 -4.80
N LEU A 198 -12.45 10.08 -4.60
CA LEU A 198 -12.69 8.64 -4.54
C LEU A 198 -13.37 8.21 -5.84
N ARG A 199 -12.87 7.14 -6.47
CA ARG A 199 -13.32 6.67 -7.77
C ARG A 199 -13.51 5.18 -7.82
N ALA A 200 -14.48 4.75 -8.63
CA ALA A 200 -14.56 3.39 -9.16
C ALA A 200 -14.22 3.41 -10.65
N ILE A 201 -13.32 2.54 -11.05
CA ILE A 201 -12.78 2.42 -12.40
C ILE A 201 -13.15 1.05 -12.94
N ARG A 202 -13.75 0.99 -14.14
CA ARG A 202 -14.02 -0.27 -14.83
C ARG A 202 -12.70 -0.89 -15.29
N LEU A 203 -12.60 -2.19 -15.16
CA LEU A 203 -11.48 -2.96 -15.72
C LEU A 203 -11.49 -2.89 -17.25
N GLY A 204 -10.31 -3.02 -17.86
CA GLY A 204 -10.14 -3.02 -19.30
C GLY A 204 -9.71 -1.68 -19.87
N GLY A 205 -9.93 -1.50 -21.17
CA GLY A 205 -9.54 -0.29 -21.89
C GLY A 205 -8.10 -0.30 -22.39
N LYS A 206 -7.76 0.73 -23.21
CA LYS A 206 -6.46 0.91 -23.82
C LYS A 206 -6.19 2.40 -24.04
N GLY A 207 -4.97 2.86 -23.78
CA GLY A 207 -4.60 4.27 -23.91
C GLY A 207 -5.18 5.12 -22.77
N ASP A 208 -5.54 6.36 -23.04
CA ASP A 208 -6.21 7.24 -22.08
C ASP A 208 -7.70 6.88 -21.99
N VAL A 209 -8.10 6.37 -20.83
CA VAL A 209 -9.49 5.94 -20.56
C VAL A 209 -10.18 6.84 -19.53
N THR A 210 -9.65 8.00 -19.25
CA THR A 210 -10.17 8.94 -18.25
C THR A 210 -11.66 9.25 -18.45
N LYS A 211 -12.08 9.46 -19.71
CA LYS A 211 -13.48 9.82 -20.04
C LYS A 211 -14.42 8.62 -20.16
N THR A 212 -13.91 7.39 -20.21
CA THR A 212 -14.73 6.22 -20.58
C THR A 212 -14.82 5.16 -19.48
N HIS A 213 -13.84 5.06 -18.58
CA HIS A 213 -13.79 3.96 -17.62
C HIS A 213 -14.07 4.37 -16.17
N ILE A 214 -14.25 5.64 -15.85
CA ILE A 214 -14.74 6.05 -14.54
C ILE A 214 -16.23 5.64 -14.46
N ALA A 215 -16.53 4.71 -13.53
CA ALA A 215 -17.90 4.27 -13.27
C ALA A 215 -18.64 5.31 -12.44
N TRP A 216 -17.99 5.80 -11.39
CA TRP A 216 -18.45 6.91 -10.56
C TRP A 216 -17.24 7.60 -9.88
N GLU A 217 -17.45 8.82 -9.49
CA GLU A 217 -16.47 9.66 -8.79
C GLU A 217 -17.17 10.52 -7.74
N GLN A 218 -16.52 10.72 -6.59
CA GLN A 218 -17.03 11.61 -5.55
C GLN A 218 -15.90 12.28 -4.75
N LYS A 219 -16.26 13.39 -4.08
CA LYS A 219 -15.36 14.22 -3.27
C LYS A 219 -15.55 14.01 -1.76
N ARG A 220 -16.54 13.20 -1.36
CA ARG A 220 -16.82 12.85 0.05
C ARG A 220 -16.34 11.45 0.33
N GLY A 221 -16.01 11.16 1.60
CA GLY A 221 -15.53 9.84 2.01
C GLY A 221 -14.19 9.44 1.40
N VAL A 222 -13.36 10.41 1.04
CA VAL A 222 -12.08 10.18 0.39
C VAL A 222 -11.05 9.76 1.42
N ALA A 223 -10.53 8.55 1.29
CA ALA A 223 -9.41 8.07 2.10
C ALA A 223 -8.15 8.89 1.78
N ALA A 224 -7.46 9.33 2.82
CA ALA A 224 -6.24 10.12 2.68
C ALA A 224 -4.98 9.38 3.13
N LEU A 225 -5.07 8.51 4.11
CA LEU A 225 -3.94 7.84 4.76
C LEU A 225 -4.10 6.32 4.71
N SER A 226 -5.17 5.79 5.31
CA SER A 226 -5.48 4.35 5.31
C SER A 226 -6.04 3.90 3.96
N SER A 227 -5.76 2.66 3.58
CA SER A 227 -6.25 2.09 2.33
C SER A 227 -7.75 1.81 2.38
N LEU A 228 -8.34 1.71 1.19
CA LEU A 228 -9.74 1.32 1.03
C LEU A 228 -9.92 -0.17 1.35
N LEU A 229 -11.06 -0.52 1.93
CA LEU A 229 -11.44 -1.91 2.17
C LEU A 229 -12.74 -2.25 1.45
N TYR A 230 -12.70 -3.21 0.54
CA TYR A 230 -13.89 -3.74 -0.10
C TYR A 230 -14.38 -5.00 0.61
N VAL A 231 -15.60 -4.96 1.13
CA VAL A 231 -16.33 -6.13 1.66
C VAL A 231 -17.72 -6.11 1.05
N LYS A 232 -17.97 -7.00 0.10
CA LYS A 232 -19.18 -7.02 -0.73
C LYS A 232 -20.46 -6.88 0.11
N PRO A 233 -21.40 -5.97 -0.27
CA PRO A 233 -21.38 -5.09 -1.44
C PRO A 233 -20.82 -3.69 -1.15
N TYR A 234 -20.08 -3.49 -0.05
CA TYR A 234 -19.68 -2.19 0.46
C TYR A 234 -18.18 -1.91 0.29
N LEU A 235 -17.87 -0.64 0.14
CA LEU A 235 -16.53 -0.06 0.23
C LEU A 235 -16.44 0.75 1.51
N TYR A 236 -15.42 0.47 2.33
CA TYR A 236 -15.13 1.20 3.56
C TYR A 236 -13.94 2.13 3.34
N SER A 237 -14.09 3.37 3.78
CA SER A 237 -13.10 4.43 3.61
C SER A 237 -13.03 5.30 4.85
N ILE A 238 -11.83 5.58 5.36
CA ILE A 238 -11.62 6.50 6.47
C ILE A 238 -11.07 7.81 5.92
N SER A 239 -11.82 8.89 6.06
CA SER A 239 -11.41 10.21 5.60
C SER A 239 -10.34 10.83 6.51
N ARG A 240 -9.71 11.91 6.04
CA ARG A 240 -8.71 12.65 6.81
C ARG A 240 -9.24 13.16 8.17
N ASP A 241 -10.54 13.39 8.27
CA ASP A 241 -11.19 13.86 9.50
C ASP A 241 -11.62 12.71 10.42
N ASN A 242 -11.06 11.51 10.22
CA ASN A 242 -11.38 10.29 10.96
C ASN A 242 -12.87 9.91 10.90
N ILE A 243 -13.53 10.14 9.77
CA ILE A 243 -14.88 9.67 9.53
C ILE A 243 -14.81 8.40 8.69
N LEU A 244 -15.33 7.31 9.25
CA LEU A 244 -15.54 6.05 8.53
C LEU A 244 -16.80 6.18 7.68
N HIS A 245 -16.66 5.88 6.41
CA HIS A 245 -17.76 5.86 5.44
C HIS A 245 -17.99 4.42 5.01
N CYS A 246 -19.24 3.98 5.03
CA CYS A 246 -19.71 2.80 4.31
C CYS A 246 -20.39 3.26 3.03
N ILE A 247 -19.91 2.80 1.91
CA ILE A 247 -20.27 3.26 0.59
C ILE A 247 -20.76 2.05 -0.21
N GLU A 248 -21.91 2.16 -0.90
CA GLU A 248 -22.32 1.16 -1.88
C GLU A 248 -21.31 1.12 -3.03
N ALA A 249 -20.60 0.03 -3.16
CA ALA A 249 -19.45 -0.07 -4.05
C ALA A 249 -19.80 0.12 -5.53
N SER A 250 -21.00 -0.31 -5.93
CA SER A 250 -21.47 -0.22 -7.33
C SER A 250 -21.80 1.21 -7.78
N SER A 251 -22.29 2.07 -6.88
CA SER A 251 -22.82 3.39 -7.21
C SER A 251 -22.06 4.57 -6.60
N GLY A 252 -21.23 4.31 -5.57
CA GLY A 252 -20.59 5.36 -4.78
C GLY A 252 -21.50 6.02 -3.74
N LYS A 253 -22.77 5.56 -3.58
CA LYS A 253 -23.71 6.10 -2.60
C LYS A 253 -23.22 5.84 -1.19
N ILE A 254 -23.11 6.90 -0.36
CA ILE A 254 -22.82 6.77 1.07
C ILE A 254 -24.05 6.18 1.75
N ILE A 255 -23.89 5.03 2.42
CA ILE A 255 -24.95 4.34 3.16
C ILE A 255 -25.02 4.86 4.59
N TRP A 256 -23.87 4.96 5.25
CA TRP A 256 -23.72 5.56 6.56
C TRP A 256 -22.32 6.15 6.76
N MET A 257 -22.20 7.00 7.78
CA MET A 257 -20.94 7.59 8.22
C MET A 257 -20.88 7.56 9.73
N GLU A 258 -19.69 7.30 10.28
CA GLU A 258 -19.44 7.33 11.73
C GLU A 258 -18.12 8.03 12.03
N ARG A 259 -18.10 8.90 13.02
CA ARG A 259 -16.89 9.56 13.49
C ARG A 259 -16.14 8.65 14.44
N LEU A 260 -14.95 8.25 14.05
CA LEU A 260 -14.07 7.45 14.88
C LEU A 260 -13.28 8.33 15.84
N SER A 261 -13.02 7.82 17.05
CA SER A 261 -12.08 8.42 17.99
C SER A 261 -10.64 8.07 17.61
N GLY A 262 -9.71 9.01 17.85
CA GLY A 262 -8.28 8.80 17.55
C GLY A 262 -7.90 9.08 16.11
N VAL A 263 -6.64 8.80 15.77
CA VAL A 263 -6.08 8.99 14.43
C VAL A 263 -5.83 7.64 13.76
N HIS A 264 -6.19 7.51 12.48
CA HIS A 264 -6.14 6.23 11.77
C HIS A 264 -5.17 6.29 10.58
N TRP A 265 -3.92 5.86 10.80
CA TRP A 265 -2.90 5.63 9.76
C TRP A 265 -3.01 4.23 9.18
N ALA A 266 -3.25 3.26 10.06
CA ALA A 266 -3.37 1.86 9.70
C ALA A 266 -4.56 1.62 8.76
N SER A 267 -4.37 0.75 7.78
CA SER A 267 -5.44 0.32 6.90
C SER A 267 -6.38 -0.67 7.62
N PRO A 268 -7.70 -0.59 7.40
CA PRO A 268 -8.64 -1.55 7.95
C PRO A 268 -8.40 -2.95 7.37
N VAL A 269 -8.66 -3.96 8.17
CA VAL A 269 -8.49 -5.38 7.80
C VAL A 269 -9.82 -6.10 7.93
N TYR A 270 -10.16 -6.95 6.96
CA TYR A 270 -11.29 -7.87 7.04
C TYR A 270 -10.80 -9.28 7.32
N ALA A 271 -11.23 -9.85 8.41
CA ALA A 271 -10.90 -11.21 8.82
C ALA A 271 -12.07 -11.81 9.59
N ASP A 272 -12.32 -13.09 9.39
CA ASP A 272 -13.35 -13.87 10.10
C ASP A 272 -14.71 -13.16 10.24
N GLY A 273 -15.20 -12.59 9.11
CA GLY A 273 -16.50 -11.91 9.08
C GLY A 273 -16.54 -10.56 9.81
N ARG A 274 -15.41 -9.99 10.21
CA ARG A 274 -15.30 -8.73 10.94
C ARG A 274 -14.35 -7.76 10.25
N ILE A 275 -14.58 -6.48 10.45
CA ILE A 275 -13.67 -5.39 10.06
C ILE A 275 -12.95 -4.91 11.32
N TYR A 276 -11.63 -4.82 11.24
CA TYR A 276 -10.76 -4.34 12.32
C TYR A 276 -10.12 -3.03 11.90
N ILE A 277 -10.28 -2.01 12.74
CA ILE A 277 -9.78 -0.65 12.49
C ILE A 277 -8.90 -0.25 13.68
N LEU A 278 -7.58 -0.14 13.43
CA LEU A 278 -6.58 0.19 14.44
C LEU A 278 -6.28 1.69 14.42
N SER A 279 -6.36 2.34 15.57
CA SER A 279 -5.96 3.72 15.75
C SER A 279 -4.48 3.87 16.12
N GLU A 280 -3.93 5.09 16.01
CA GLU A 280 -2.58 5.43 16.44
C GLU A 280 -2.37 5.17 17.94
N GLU A 281 -3.41 5.38 18.74
CA GLU A 281 -3.39 5.17 20.19
C GLU A 281 -3.39 3.68 20.59
N GLY A 282 -3.51 2.75 19.63
CA GLY A 282 -3.51 1.31 19.88
C GLY A 282 -4.90 0.72 20.11
N VAL A 283 -5.95 1.50 19.90
CA VAL A 283 -7.32 1.03 20.03
C VAL A 283 -7.79 0.40 18.72
N THR A 284 -8.25 -0.86 18.80
CA THR A 284 -8.86 -1.58 17.69
C THR A 284 -10.37 -1.59 17.82
N ILE A 285 -11.08 -0.95 16.90
CA ILE A 285 -12.53 -1.04 16.75
C ILE A 285 -12.83 -2.28 15.88
N VAL A 286 -13.77 -3.11 16.35
CA VAL A 286 -14.22 -4.32 15.63
C VAL A 286 -15.66 -4.11 15.19
N LEU A 287 -15.91 -4.20 13.88
CA LEU A 287 -17.24 -3.99 13.31
C LEU A 287 -17.76 -5.25 12.62
N ARG A 288 -19.06 -5.44 12.65
CA ARG A 288 -19.74 -6.32 11.70
C ARG A 288 -20.00 -5.53 10.40
N PRO A 289 -19.56 -6.01 9.22
CA PRO A 289 -19.83 -5.32 7.96
C PRO A 289 -21.33 -5.32 7.65
N GLY A 290 -21.87 -4.21 7.15
CA GLY A 290 -23.29 -4.13 6.79
C GLY A 290 -23.79 -2.72 6.49
N ALA A 291 -25.11 -2.63 6.24
CA ALA A 291 -25.82 -1.40 5.91
C ALA A 291 -26.08 -0.48 7.13
N LYS A 292 -25.58 -0.86 8.31
CA LYS A 292 -25.63 -0.05 9.54
C LYS A 292 -24.27 -0.14 10.22
N TYR A 293 -23.91 0.88 10.97
CA TYR A 293 -22.77 0.84 11.88
C TYR A 293 -23.08 -0.14 13.01
N ASP A 294 -22.26 -1.17 13.17
CA ASP A 294 -22.43 -2.22 14.16
C ASP A 294 -21.07 -2.54 14.81
N GLU A 295 -20.72 -1.79 15.86
CA GLU A 295 -19.52 -2.01 16.66
C GLU A 295 -19.77 -3.16 17.62
N VAL A 296 -18.99 -4.24 17.48
CA VAL A 296 -19.13 -5.45 18.29
C VAL A 296 -18.10 -5.57 19.41
N ALA A 297 -16.97 -4.88 19.28
CA ALA A 297 -15.92 -4.83 20.30
C ALA A 297 -14.99 -3.63 20.10
N ARG A 298 -14.31 -3.26 21.17
CA ARG A 298 -13.23 -2.28 21.19
C ARG A 298 -12.13 -2.79 22.13
N ASN A 299 -10.91 -2.89 21.60
CA ASN A 299 -9.77 -3.46 22.31
C ASN A 299 -8.61 -2.47 22.30
N ASP A 300 -7.96 -2.28 23.43
CA ASP A 300 -6.83 -1.37 23.59
C ASP A 300 -5.58 -2.17 24.00
N ILE A 301 -4.47 -1.96 23.28
CA ILE A 301 -3.18 -2.56 23.62
C ILE A 301 -2.25 -1.60 24.35
N GLY A 302 -2.66 -0.35 24.55
CA GLY A 302 -1.92 0.65 25.34
C GLY A 302 -0.59 1.09 24.74
N ASP A 303 -0.38 0.96 23.42
CA ASP A 303 0.88 1.32 22.74
C ASP A 303 0.62 1.95 21.37
N THR A 304 1.47 2.88 20.96
CA THR A 304 1.32 3.62 19.69
C THR A 304 1.48 2.72 18.47
N CYS A 305 0.50 2.78 17.54
CA CYS A 305 0.45 1.97 16.34
C CYS A 305 0.32 2.82 15.08
N LEU A 306 1.23 2.67 14.14
CA LEU A 306 1.16 3.31 12.81
C LEU A 306 0.96 2.30 11.68
N ALA A 307 1.51 1.10 11.83
CA ALA A 307 1.45 0.04 10.83
C ALA A 307 0.10 -0.65 10.82
N SER A 308 -0.35 -1.05 9.63
CA SER A 308 -1.51 -1.93 9.48
C SER A 308 -1.23 -3.29 10.11
N MET A 309 -2.23 -3.88 10.75
CA MET A 309 -2.11 -5.23 11.29
C MET A 309 -2.08 -6.27 10.18
N ALA A 310 -1.34 -7.35 10.40
CA ALA A 310 -1.35 -8.53 9.54
C ALA A 310 -2.17 -9.65 10.17
N VAL A 311 -2.76 -10.51 9.32
CA VAL A 311 -3.52 -11.70 9.75
C VAL A 311 -2.91 -12.93 9.11
N SER A 312 -2.57 -13.91 9.92
CA SER A 312 -2.05 -15.19 9.43
C SER A 312 -2.36 -16.31 10.39
N GLN A 313 -2.86 -17.43 9.88
CA GLN A 313 -3.13 -18.67 10.63
C GLN A 313 -3.93 -18.44 11.93
N GLY A 314 -5.01 -17.63 11.83
CA GLY A 314 -5.90 -17.33 12.96
C GLY A 314 -5.37 -16.31 13.97
N ASN A 315 -4.22 -15.70 13.71
CA ASN A 315 -3.63 -14.69 14.60
C ASN A 315 -3.52 -13.33 13.92
N PHE A 316 -3.64 -12.28 14.72
CA PHE A 316 -3.25 -10.91 14.38
C PHE A 316 -1.81 -10.65 14.80
N TYR A 317 -1.06 -9.99 13.92
CA TYR A 317 0.28 -9.49 14.21
C TYR A 317 0.22 -7.97 14.15
N ILE A 318 0.46 -7.32 15.29
CA ILE A 318 0.37 -5.87 15.43
C ILE A 318 1.76 -5.35 15.82
N ARG A 319 2.32 -4.46 14.96
CA ARG A 319 3.56 -3.76 15.23
C ARG A 319 3.25 -2.41 15.88
N SER A 320 3.58 -2.26 17.13
CA SER A 320 3.51 -1.00 17.88
C SER A 320 4.88 -0.29 17.92
N ALA A 321 4.97 0.82 18.60
CA ALA A 321 6.21 1.54 18.78
C ALA A 321 7.28 0.69 19.51
N GLN A 322 6.88 -0.11 20.48
CA GLN A 322 7.79 -0.86 21.36
C GLN A 322 7.73 -2.38 21.16
N HIS A 323 6.60 -2.92 20.66
CA HIS A 323 6.36 -4.36 20.65
C HIS A 323 5.91 -4.88 19.28
N LEU A 324 6.03 -6.18 19.11
CA LEU A 324 5.33 -6.96 18.09
C LEU A 324 4.39 -7.92 18.83
N TYR A 325 3.10 -7.69 18.73
CA TYR A 325 2.08 -8.54 19.32
C TYR A 325 1.67 -9.65 18.37
N CYS A 326 1.45 -10.84 18.92
CA CYS A 326 0.74 -11.94 18.27
C CYS A 326 -0.49 -12.26 19.11
N ILE A 327 -1.69 -11.98 18.58
CA ILE A 327 -2.97 -12.10 19.27
C ILE A 327 -3.85 -13.08 18.51
N GLY A 328 -4.26 -14.14 19.17
CA GLY A 328 -5.13 -15.19 18.62
C GLY A 328 -5.34 -16.32 19.61
N ASN A 329 -6.03 -17.37 19.16
CA ASN A 329 -6.30 -18.56 19.96
C ASN A 329 -5.13 -19.55 19.91
#